data_288aff24438d96f3267cac6d5f5a8a94
#
_entry.id   288aff24438d96f3267cac6d5f5a8a94
#
_cell.length_a   1.000
_cell.length_b   1.000
_cell.length_c   1.000
_cell.angle_alpha   90.00
_cell.angle_beta   90.00
_cell.angle_gamma   90.00
#
_symmetry.space_group_name_H-M   'P 1'
#
loop_
_entity.id
_entity.type
_entity.pdbx_description
1 polymer ?
#
loop_
_entity_poly.entity_id
_entity_poly.type
_entity_poly.pdbx_seq_one_letter_code
_entity_poly.pdbx_strand_id
1 'polypeptide(L)'
;MPGEKKYKFSIKGNPSLARIRTISLGLKNPSTNIGDNLSGEVWFNELRLSDIKVEGGWAAVGNIDANLADFADISFSGRISSSGFGSIDKSPNEMNNDNYSQYNFISNVNAGQILPPKWGIQIPISYTFSKEITKPKYDGYYSDLTLDEVISVSQNKDSVRNQSSVISKSKSFSVLGLSKRKINQSKKKFYDIENFNFSYAYNETDYVDFETDFNNKKMVRANGTYSYNFNSEPIFIFKKLLSNSN
;
A
#
# COMPACT_ATOMS: atom_id res chain seq x y z
N MET A 1 -56.69 -27.02 12.16
CA MET A 1 -55.75 -26.35 11.24
C MET A 1 -54.55 -25.93 12.04
N PRO A 2 -53.33 -26.26 11.69
CA PRO A 2 -52.17 -25.78 12.42
C PRO A 2 -52.08 -24.27 12.18
N GLY A 3 -52.13 -23.49 13.27
CA GLY A 3 -52.12 -22.04 13.22
C GLY A 3 -50.90 -21.50 12.52
N GLU A 4 -51.07 -20.43 11.75
CA GLU A 4 -50.00 -19.69 11.11
C GLU A 4 -48.93 -19.35 12.14
N LYS A 5 -47.72 -19.83 11.91
CA LYS A 5 -46.55 -19.46 12.69
C LYS A 5 -46.26 -17.99 12.45
N LYS A 6 -46.65 -17.12 13.37
CA LYS A 6 -46.31 -15.69 13.32
C LYS A 6 -44.90 -15.49 13.89
N TYR A 7 -43.96 -15.17 13.05
CA TYR A 7 -42.63 -14.76 13.47
C TYR A 7 -42.59 -13.24 13.59
N LYS A 8 -42.00 -12.72 14.65
CA LYS A 8 -41.71 -11.30 14.81
C LYS A 8 -40.20 -11.13 14.87
N PHE A 9 -39.68 -10.44 13.88
CA PHE A 9 -38.27 -10.02 13.87
C PHE A 9 -38.20 -8.59 14.40
N SER A 10 -37.21 -8.31 15.24
CA SER A 10 -36.92 -6.98 15.73
C SER A 10 -35.41 -6.78 15.72
N ILE A 11 -34.97 -5.70 15.12
CA ILE A 11 -33.57 -5.31 15.03
C ILE A 11 -33.41 -4.00 15.79
N LYS A 12 -32.37 -3.90 16.62
CA LYS A 12 -32.00 -2.67 17.31
C LYS A 12 -30.51 -2.41 17.07
N GLY A 13 -30.19 -1.25 16.51
CA GLY A 13 -28.83 -0.90 16.12
C GLY A 13 -28.42 -1.53 14.80
N ASN A 14 -27.13 -1.74 14.63
CA ASN A 14 -26.52 -2.36 13.44
C ASN A 14 -25.90 -3.72 13.82
N PRO A 15 -26.69 -4.81 13.92
CA PRO A 15 -26.19 -6.11 14.34
C PRO A 15 -25.46 -6.81 13.21
N SER A 16 -24.37 -7.50 13.54
CA SER A 16 -23.64 -8.37 12.63
C SER A 16 -23.59 -9.79 13.17
N LEU A 17 -24.05 -10.76 12.38
CA LEU A 17 -23.96 -12.18 12.71
C LEU A 17 -22.51 -12.69 12.74
N ALA A 18 -21.56 -11.99 12.13
CA ALA A 18 -20.15 -12.33 12.18
C ALA A 18 -19.49 -12.09 13.56
N ARG A 19 -20.15 -11.33 14.45
CA ARG A 19 -19.61 -10.96 15.77
C ARG A 19 -20.62 -11.20 16.88
N ILE A 20 -21.18 -12.40 16.97
CA ILE A 20 -22.08 -12.77 18.03
C ILE A 20 -21.29 -12.94 19.33
N ARG A 21 -21.64 -12.16 20.37
CA ARG A 21 -21.06 -12.31 21.72
C ARG A 21 -21.91 -13.16 22.61
N THR A 22 -23.23 -13.06 22.47
CA THR A 22 -24.19 -13.75 23.36
C THR A 22 -25.42 -14.11 22.57
N ILE A 23 -25.90 -15.32 22.78
CA ILE A 23 -27.19 -15.80 22.29
C ILE A 23 -28.00 -16.16 23.52
N SER A 24 -29.21 -15.61 23.60
CA SER A 24 -30.16 -15.93 24.68
C SER A 24 -31.41 -16.60 24.11
N LEU A 25 -31.75 -17.72 24.63
CA LEU A 25 -32.96 -18.44 24.29
C LEU A 25 -33.91 -18.39 25.49
N GLY A 26 -35.18 -18.15 25.26
CA GLY A 26 -36.14 -17.99 26.34
C GLY A 26 -37.58 -18.20 25.86
N LEU A 27 -38.44 -18.39 26.83
CA LEU A 27 -39.90 -18.54 26.63
C LEU A 27 -40.57 -17.25 27.05
N LYS A 28 -41.57 -16.86 26.30
CA LYS A 28 -42.42 -15.73 26.62
C LYS A 28 -43.87 -16.22 26.74
N ASN A 29 -44.48 -16.02 27.89
CA ASN A 29 -45.91 -16.20 28.04
C ASN A 29 -46.67 -15.12 27.23
N PRO A 30 -47.49 -15.48 26.22
CA PRO A 30 -48.23 -14.52 25.44
C PRO A 30 -49.45 -13.92 26.16
N SER A 31 -49.89 -14.51 27.32
CA SER A 31 -51.02 -13.99 28.06
C SER A 31 -50.78 -12.59 28.62
N THR A 32 -51.77 -11.72 28.53
CA THR A 32 -51.78 -10.39 29.12
C THR A 32 -52.39 -10.32 30.49
N ASN A 33 -52.99 -11.41 30.94
CA ASN A 33 -53.64 -11.47 32.26
C ASN A 33 -52.62 -11.75 33.36
N ILE A 34 -52.67 -10.99 34.44
CA ILE A 34 -51.84 -11.21 35.61
C ILE A 34 -52.30 -12.47 36.30
N GLY A 35 -51.42 -13.48 36.41
CA GLY A 35 -51.71 -14.76 37.08
C GLY A 35 -51.89 -15.97 36.15
N ASP A 36 -51.95 -15.78 34.84
CA ASP A 36 -51.94 -16.89 33.90
C ASP A 36 -50.57 -17.55 33.86
N ASN A 37 -50.52 -18.81 34.31
CA ASN A 37 -49.30 -19.60 34.31
C ASN A 37 -49.19 -20.43 33.02
N LEU A 38 -48.05 -20.43 32.39
CA LEU A 38 -47.70 -21.29 31.28
C LEU A 38 -46.94 -22.51 31.85
N SER A 39 -47.50 -23.71 31.70
CA SER A 39 -46.81 -24.97 32.02
C SER A 39 -46.45 -25.69 30.73
N GLY A 40 -45.19 -26.10 30.62
CA GLY A 40 -44.70 -26.82 29.46
C GLY A 40 -43.21 -27.11 29.55
N GLU A 41 -42.76 -28.02 28.74
CA GLU A 41 -41.34 -28.32 28.56
C GLU A 41 -40.91 -27.83 27.17
N VAL A 42 -39.75 -27.21 27.11
CA VAL A 42 -39.11 -26.77 25.84
C VAL A 42 -37.70 -27.31 25.79
N TRP A 43 -37.44 -28.00 24.75
CA TRP A 43 -36.12 -28.59 24.48
C TRP A 43 -35.43 -27.80 23.43
N PHE A 44 -34.24 -27.29 23.75
CA PHE A 44 -33.34 -26.64 22.77
C PHE A 44 -32.32 -27.68 22.37
N ASN A 45 -32.33 -28.06 21.11
CA ASN A 45 -31.37 -29.00 20.56
C ASN A 45 -30.56 -28.30 19.49
N GLU A 46 -29.26 -28.40 19.57
CA GLU A 46 -28.25 -27.88 18.63
C GLU A 46 -28.52 -26.49 18.04
N LEU A 47 -27.71 -25.55 18.40
CA LEU A 47 -27.62 -24.28 17.70
C LEU A 47 -26.57 -24.42 16.60
N ARG A 48 -26.99 -24.31 15.35
CA ARG A 48 -26.11 -24.37 14.19
C ARG A 48 -26.20 -23.09 13.41
N LEU A 49 -25.05 -22.61 12.96
CA LEU A 49 -24.98 -21.59 11.92
C LEU A 49 -25.08 -22.31 10.57
N SER A 50 -26.14 -22.03 9.82
CA SER A 50 -26.36 -22.55 8.46
C SER A 50 -26.14 -21.44 7.45
N ASP A 51 -26.01 -21.84 6.17
CA ASP A 51 -25.89 -20.92 5.04
C ASP A 51 -24.69 -19.95 5.15
N ILE A 52 -23.56 -20.44 5.65
CA ILE A 52 -22.31 -19.68 5.58
C ILE A 52 -22.00 -19.43 4.10
N LYS A 53 -22.04 -18.16 3.68
CA LYS A 53 -21.62 -17.79 2.33
C LYS A 53 -20.13 -18.04 2.18
N VAL A 54 -19.80 -19.11 1.49
CA VAL A 54 -18.42 -19.43 1.07
C VAL A 54 -18.29 -19.02 -0.38
N GLU A 55 -17.80 -17.81 -0.60
CA GLU A 55 -17.48 -17.36 -1.95
C GLU A 55 -16.00 -17.61 -2.20
N GLY A 56 -15.68 -18.36 -3.25
CA GLY A 56 -14.31 -18.55 -3.70
C GLY A 56 -13.76 -17.27 -4.29
N GLY A 57 -12.52 -16.93 -3.93
CA GLY A 57 -11.82 -15.81 -4.49
C GLY A 57 -10.74 -16.24 -5.49
N TRP A 58 -10.25 -15.28 -6.25
CA TRP A 58 -9.13 -15.44 -7.16
C TRP A 58 -8.08 -14.36 -6.94
N ALA A 59 -6.85 -14.64 -7.33
CA ALA A 59 -5.79 -13.65 -7.34
C ALA A 59 -4.91 -13.83 -8.58
N ALA A 60 -4.34 -12.72 -9.01
CA ALA A 60 -3.36 -12.69 -10.08
C ALA A 60 -2.19 -11.77 -9.69
N VAL A 61 -1.00 -12.17 -10.09
CA VAL A 61 0.24 -11.40 -9.95
C VAL A 61 0.95 -11.42 -11.29
N GLY A 62 1.46 -10.29 -11.71
CA GLY A 62 2.27 -10.17 -12.91
C GLY A 62 3.36 -9.15 -12.72
N ASN A 63 4.50 -9.37 -13.35
CA ASN A 63 5.58 -8.40 -13.45
C ASN A 63 6.17 -8.41 -14.86
N ILE A 64 6.62 -7.25 -15.28
CA ILE A 64 7.32 -7.01 -16.54
C ILE A 64 8.55 -6.19 -16.22
N ASP A 65 9.71 -6.73 -16.55
CA ASP A 65 10.98 -6.07 -16.39
C ASP A 65 11.62 -5.87 -17.76
N ALA A 66 12.03 -4.66 -18.06
CA ALA A 66 12.70 -4.30 -19.30
C ALA A 66 14.02 -3.59 -18.99
N ASN A 67 15.09 -4.15 -19.50
CA ASN A 67 16.42 -3.54 -19.45
C ASN A 67 16.77 -2.97 -20.81
N LEU A 68 17.02 -1.68 -20.89
CA LEU A 68 17.41 -0.95 -22.09
C LEU A 68 18.92 -0.72 -22.07
N ALA A 69 19.67 -1.79 -22.04
CA ALA A 69 21.13 -1.78 -21.91
C ALA A 69 21.57 -0.88 -20.73
N ASP A 70 22.56 -0.02 -20.96
CA ASP A 70 23.09 0.86 -19.92
C ASP A 70 22.24 2.13 -19.69
N PHE A 71 21.18 2.31 -20.50
CA PHE A 71 20.38 3.54 -20.49
C PHE A 71 19.28 3.54 -19.45
N ALA A 72 18.47 2.48 -19.38
CA ALA A 72 17.34 2.45 -18.44
C ALA A 72 16.94 1.03 -18.05
N ASP A 73 16.49 0.92 -16.80
CA ASP A 73 15.77 -0.23 -16.25
C ASP A 73 14.35 0.18 -15.92
N ILE A 74 13.36 -0.55 -16.44
CA ILE A 74 11.95 -0.29 -16.22
C ILE A 74 11.32 -1.56 -15.67
N SER A 75 10.62 -1.44 -14.56
CA SER A 75 9.86 -2.53 -13.93
C SER A 75 8.42 -2.12 -13.70
N PHE A 76 7.50 -2.96 -14.11
CA PHE A 76 6.08 -2.83 -13.80
C PHE A 76 5.61 -4.11 -13.12
N SER A 77 4.99 -3.99 -11.96
CA SER A 77 4.37 -5.11 -11.25
C SER A 77 2.94 -4.80 -10.87
N GLY A 78 2.09 -5.82 -10.94
CA GLY A 78 0.69 -5.74 -10.55
C GLY A 78 0.27 -6.95 -9.73
N ARG A 79 -0.58 -6.70 -8.72
CA ARG A 79 -1.22 -7.72 -7.92
C ARG A 79 -2.69 -7.38 -7.75
N ILE A 80 -3.54 -8.35 -7.99
CA ILE A 80 -4.99 -8.21 -7.81
C ILE A 80 -5.49 -9.44 -7.06
N SER A 81 -6.35 -9.24 -6.08
CA SER A 81 -7.07 -10.33 -5.41
C SER A 81 -8.51 -9.93 -5.13
N SER A 82 -9.43 -10.87 -5.31
CA SER A 82 -10.84 -10.66 -4.98
C SER A 82 -11.13 -11.09 -3.53
N SER A 83 -12.26 -10.62 -3.01
CA SER A 83 -12.80 -11.12 -1.75
C SER A 83 -12.98 -12.65 -1.82
N GLY A 84 -12.80 -13.34 -0.70
CA GLY A 84 -12.82 -14.79 -0.62
C GLY A 84 -11.52 -15.49 -1.00
N PHE A 85 -10.52 -14.76 -1.49
CA PHE A 85 -9.19 -15.31 -1.75
C PHE A 85 -8.40 -15.44 -0.44
N GLY A 86 -7.85 -16.61 -0.19
CA GLY A 86 -7.04 -16.88 1.00
C GLY A 86 -6.34 -18.22 0.93
N SER A 87 -5.58 -18.54 1.98
CA SER A 87 -4.94 -19.86 2.12
C SER A 87 -6.00 -20.94 2.35
N ILE A 88 -5.75 -22.14 1.83
CA ILE A 88 -6.61 -23.31 1.99
C ILE A 88 -6.79 -23.71 3.48
N ASP A 89 -5.80 -23.37 4.29
CA ASP A 89 -5.80 -23.69 5.74
C ASP A 89 -6.70 -22.76 6.56
N LYS A 90 -7.17 -21.65 5.96
CA LYS A 90 -8.04 -20.68 6.65
C LYS A 90 -9.50 -21.07 6.59
N SER A 91 -10.18 -20.90 7.70
CA SER A 91 -11.63 -21.03 7.74
C SER A 91 -12.30 -19.95 6.87
N PRO A 92 -13.52 -20.19 6.31
CA PRO A 92 -14.21 -19.23 5.45
C PRO A 92 -14.40 -17.84 6.04
N ASN A 93 -14.54 -17.75 7.37
CA ASN A 93 -14.66 -16.48 8.11
C ASN A 93 -13.34 -15.75 8.35
N GLU A 94 -12.22 -16.40 8.06
CA GLU A 94 -10.85 -15.82 8.15
C GLU A 94 -10.30 -15.42 6.79
N MET A 95 -11.03 -15.69 5.71
CA MET A 95 -10.67 -15.29 4.37
C MET A 95 -10.79 -13.78 4.21
N ASN A 96 -10.01 -13.23 3.29
CA ASN A 96 -10.05 -11.80 2.99
C ASN A 96 -11.42 -11.41 2.40
N ASN A 97 -12.06 -10.41 2.99
CA ASN A 97 -13.35 -9.89 2.53
C ASN A 97 -13.21 -8.68 1.59
N ASP A 98 -11.98 -8.30 1.24
CA ASP A 98 -11.72 -7.10 0.46
C ASP A 98 -11.22 -7.46 -0.94
N ASN A 99 -11.61 -6.64 -1.91
CA ASN A 99 -10.98 -6.65 -3.22
C ASN A 99 -9.74 -5.76 -3.17
N TYR A 100 -8.59 -6.34 -3.45
CA TYR A 100 -7.30 -5.67 -3.39
C TYR A 100 -6.68 -5.55 -4.77
N SER A 101 -6.14 -4.39 -5.08
CA SER A 101 -5.33 -4.18 -6.26
C SER A 101 -4.14 -3.28 -5.98
N GLN A 102 -2.97 -3.67 -6.44
CA GLN A 102 -1.72 -2.95 -6.30
C GLN A 102 -1.00 -2.88 -7.64
N TYR A 103 -0.49 -1.71 -7.98
CA TYR A 103 0.30 -1.47 -9.18
C TYR A 103 1.55 -0.70 -8.78
N ASN A 104 2.71 -1.18 -9.21
CA ASN A 104 3.99 -0.53 -8.98
C ASN A 104 4.68 -0.32 -10.31
N PHE A 105 5.21 0.85 -10.51
CA PHE A 105 6.05 1.21 -11.64
C PHE A 105 7.36 1.80 -11.13
N ILE A 106 8.47 1.27 -11.58
CA ILE A 106 9.81 1.72 -11.23
C ILE A 106 10.57 1.96 -12.54
N SER A 107 11.20 3.10 -12.65
CA SER A 107 12.06 3.41 -13.79
C SER A 107 13.34 4.06 -13.29
N ASN A 108 14.48 3.47 -13.62
CA ASN A 108 15.81 3.99 -13.35
C ASN A 108 16.45 4.33 -14.68
N VAL A 109 16.78 5.60 -14.91
CA VAL A 109 17.29 6.10 -16.17
C VAL A 109 18.64 6.76 -15.96
N ASN A 110 19.64 6.35 -16.71
CA ASN A 110 20.95 7.01 -16.78
C ASN A 110 20.95 8.08 -17.88
N ALA A 111 20.29 9.22 -17.61
CA ALA A 111 20.13 10.28 -18.61
C ALA A 111 21.47 10.87 -19.10
N GLY A 112 22.55 10.68 -18.35
CA GLY A 112 23.91 11.02 -18.79
C GLY A 112 24.36 10.31 -20.07
N GLN A 113 23.77 9.14 -20.39
CA GLN A 113 24.08 8.39 -21.63
C GLN A 113 23.64 9.11 -22.92
N ILE A 114 22.62 9.98 -22.81
CA ILE A 114 22.16 10.80 -23.96
C ILE A 114 23.18 11.90 -24.29
N LEU A 115 24.01 12.30 -23.32
CA LEU A 115 24.97 13.37 -23.47
C LEU A 115 26.27 12.85 -24.12
N PRO A 116 27.02 13.72 -24.83
CA PRO A 116 28.30 13.32 -25.38
C PRO A 116 29.22 12.75 -24.30
N PRO A 117 29.83 11.55 -24.51
CA PRO A 117 30.68 10.90 -23.49
C PRO A 117 31.86 11.80 -23.03
N LYS A 118 32.28 12.73 -23.89
CA LYS A 118 33.33 13.71 -23.59
C LYS A 118 32.97 14.68 -22.45
N TRP A 119 31.69 14.80 -22.08
CA TRP A 119 31.27 15.68 -20.98
C TRP A 119 31.42 15.00 -19.63
N GLY A 120 31.34 13.66 -19.58
CA GLY A 120 31.49 12.87 -18.36
C GLY A 120 30.40 13.10 -17.33
N ILE A 121 29.23 13.61 -17.74
CA ILE A 121 28.13 13.93 -16.84
C ILE A 121 27.35 12.67 -16.56
N GLN A 122 27.11 12.41 -15.29
CA GLN A 122 26.29 11.30 -14.77
C GLN A 122 25.00 11.87 -14.19
N ILE A 123 23.85 11.46 -14.75
CA ILE A 123 22.52 11.93 -14.34
C ILE A 123 21.65 10.68 -14.08
N PRO A 124 21.78 10.04 -12.91
CA PRO A 124 20.90 8.94 -12.54
C PRO A 124 19.55 9.50 -12.09
N ILE A 125 18.49 9.17 -12.82
CA ILE A 125 17.11 9.55 -12.52
C ILE A 125 16.37 8.30 -12.11
N SER A 126 15.68 8.35 -11.00
CA SER A 126 14.77 7.30 -10.57
C SER A 126 13.37 7.85 -10.39
N TYR A 127 12.39 7.17 -10.98
CA TYR A 127 10.97 7.46 -10.80
C TYR A 127 10.25 6.20 -10.32
N THR A 128 9.50 6.35 -9.23
CA THR A 128 8.67 5.27 -8.68
C THR A 128 7.24 5.75 -8.52
N PHE A 129 6.31 4.96 -8.98
CA PHE A 129 4.88 5.15 -8.76
C PHE A 129 4.29 3.88 -8.17
N SER A 130 3.57 4.01 -7.07
CA SER A 130 2.81 2.92 -6.45
C SER A 130 1.38 3.37 -6.20
N LYS A 131 0.43 2.51 -6.52
CA LYS A 131 -0.98 2.71 -6.20
C LYS A 131 -1.55 1.43 -5.63
N GLU A 132 -2.16 1.54 -4.47
CA GLU A 132 -2.83 0.47 -3.76
C GLU A 132 -4.28 0.87 -3.54
N ILE A 133 -5.20 -0.04 -3.84
CA ILE A 133 -6.63 0.17 -3.70
C ILE A 133 -7.19 -1.05 -2.98
N THR A 134 -7.79 -0.83 -1.82
CA THR A 134 -8.57 -1.83 -1.09
C THR A 134 -10.03 -1.41 -1.13
N LYS A 135 -10.87 -2.25 -1.72
CA LYS A 135 -12.32 -2.07 -1.75
C LYS A 135 -12.95 -3.09 -0.82
N PRO A 136 -13.49 -2.67 0.33
CA PRO A 136 -14.15 -3.58 1.23
C PRO A 136 -15.41 -4.15 0.58
N LYS A 137 -15.73 -5.41 0.90
CA LYS A 137 -16.97 -6.05 0.47
C LYS A 137 -18.18 -5.45 1.18
N TYR A 138 -18.02 -5.07 2.44
CA TYR A 138 -19.06 -4.51 3.29
C TYR A 138 -18.83 -3.01 3.49
N ASP A 139 -19.92 -2.28 3.67
CA ASP A 139 -19.85 -0.85 3.96
C ASP A 139 -19.22 -0.59 5.34
N GLY A 140 -18.41 0.46 5.46
CA GLY A 140 -17.72 0.80 6.70
C GLY A 140 -18.66 1.26 7.84
N TYR A 141 -19.81 1.85 7.47
CA TYR A 141 -20.83 2.30 8.43
C TYR A 141 -21.89 1.22 8.69
N TYR A 142 -22.26 0.47 7.67
CA TYR A 142 -23.28 -0.58 7.70
C TYR A 142 -22.61 -1.93 7.42
N SER A 143 -21.94 -2.48 8.43
CA SER A 143 -21.13 -3.70 8.31
C SER A 143 -21.92 -4.97 7.96
N ASP A 144 -23.23 -4.92 7.93
CA ASP A 144 -24.18 -5.97 7.53
C ASP A 144 -24.64 -5.83 6.07
N LEU A 145 -24.41 -4.67 5.45
CA LEU A 145 -24.73 -4.43 4.04
C LEU A 145 -23.47 -4.53 3.18
N THR A 146 -23.63 -5.14 2.02
CA THR A 146 -22.55 -5.11 1.03
C THR A 146 -22.41 -3.71 0.43
N LEU A 147 -21.19 -3.33 0.10
CA LEU A 147 -20.93 -2.03 -0.51
C LEU A 147 -21.74 -1.83 -1.82
N ASP A 148 -21.93 -2.90 -2.60
CA ASP A 148 -22.72 -2.86 -3.83
C ASP A 148 -24.20 -2.59 -3.54
N GLU A 149 -24.77 -3.12 -2.48
CA GLU A 149 -26.14 -2.82 -2.04
C GLU A 149 -26.29 -1.35 -1.66
N VAL A 150 -25.36 -0.81 -0.85
CA VAL A 150 -25.35 0.60 -0.46
C VAL A 150 -25.21 1.52 -1.68
N ILE A 151 -24.31 1.19 -2.61
CA ILE A 151 -24.12 1.94 -3.86
C ILE A 151 -25.40 1.92 -4.71
N SER A 152 -26.11 0.79 -4.77
CA SER A 152 -27.32 0.65 -5.60
C SER A 152 -28.45 1.59 -5.19
N VAL A 153 -28.56 1.84 -3.90
CA VAL A 153 -29.61 2.69 -3.29
C VAL A 153 -29.18 4.16 -3.21
N SER A 154 -27.90 4.46 -3.31
CA SER A 154 -27.35 5.80 -3.15
C SER A 154 -27.60 6.68 -4.39
N GLN A 155 -27.93 7.95 -4.17
CA GLN A 155 -28.11 8.94 -5.24
C GLN A 155 -26.76 9.30 -5.91
N ASN A 156 -25.66 9.27 -5.14
CA ASN A 156 -24.32 9.58 -5.64
C ASN A 156 -23.40 8.35 -5.50
N LYS A 157 -23.49 7.46 -6.48
CA LYS A 157 -22.78 6.18 -6.49
C LYS A 157 -21.27 6.31 -6.46
N ASP A 158 -20.71 7.29 -7.17
CA ASP A 158 -19.28 7.50 -7.28
C ASP A 158 -18.68 8.06 -5.97
N SER A 159 -19.42 8.93 -5.28
CA SER A 159 -19.02 9.45 -3.98
C SER A 159 -18.93 8.33 -2.94
N VAL A 160 -19.97 7.51 -2.83
CA VAL A 160 -20.00 6.38 -1.90
C VAL A 160 -18.87 5.39 -2.19
N ARG A 161 -18.66 5.05 -3.47
CA ARG A 161 -17.58 4.14 -3.88
C ARG A 161 -16.20 4.67 -3.52
N ASN A 162 -15.96 5.96 -3.71
CA ASN A 162 -14.68 6.58 -3.41
C ASN A 162 -14.44 6.70 -1.91
N GLN A 163 -15.45 7.06 -1.14
CA GLN A 163 -15.37 7.18 0.33
C GLN A 163 -15.19 5.83 1.02
N SER A 164 -15.78 4.75 0.48
CA SER A 164 -15.65 3.41 1.08
C SER A 164 -14.36 2.69 0.69
N SER A 165 -13.60 3.20 -0.27
CA SER A 165 -12.36 2.59 -0.72
C SER A 165 -11.15 3.17 0.01
N VAL A 166 -10.24 2.31 0.45
CA VAL A 166 -8.92 2.75 0.93
C VAL A 166 -7.99 2.86 -0.26
N ILE A 167 -7.47 4.05 -0.50
CA ILE A 167 -6.58 4.34 -1.62
C ILE A 167 -5.28 4.94 -1.09
N SER A 168 -4.18 4.27 -1.36
CA SER A 168 -2.83 4.78 -1.12
C SER A 168 -2.11 4.97 -2.44
N LYS A 169 -1.59 6.17 -2.68
CA LYS A 169 -0.76 6.49 -3.84
C LYS A 169 0.56 7.06 -3.37
N SER A 170 1.64 6.58 -3.94
CA SER A 170 2.98 7.10 -3.67
C SER A 170 3.67 7.40 -4.98
N LYS A 171 4.28 8.58 -5.06
CA LYS A 171 5.13 9.00 -6.18
C LYS A 171 6.46 9.44 -5.63
N SER A 172 7.52 8.96 -6.23
CA SER A 172 8.88 9.36 -5.89
C SER A 172 9.63 9.71 -7.16
N PHE A 173 10.27 10.86 -7.16
CA PHE A 173 11.20 11.25 -8.18
C PHE A 173 12.52 11.61 -7.52
N SER A 174 13.61 11.05 -8.01
CA SER A 174 14.92 11.37 -7.46
C SER A 174 16.01 11.41 -8.53
N VAL A 175 16.94 12.31 -8.30
CA VAL A 175 18.22 12.38 -9.00
C VAL A 175 19.30 12.26 -7.92
N LEU A 176 19.92 11.09 -7.81
CA LEU A 176 20.86 10.80 -6.72
C LEU A 176 22.27 10.67 -7.30
N GLY A 177 23.13 11.62 -6.93
CA GLY A 177 24.52 11.56 -7.36
C GLY A 177 24.76 12.19 -8.73
N LEU A 178 24.05 13.28 -9.04
CA LEU A 178 24.39 14.12 -10.18
C LEU A 178 25.82 14.59 -10.04
N SER A 179 26.69 14.15 -10.93
CA SER A 179 28.13 14.42 -10.85
C SER A 179 28.75 14.44 -12.22
N LYS A 180 29.94 15.03 -12.28
CA LYS A 180 30.78 15.04 -13.48
C LYS A 180 32.02 14.22 -13.24
N ARG A 181 32.27 13.23 -14.09
CA ARG A 181 33.50 12.44 -14.07
C ARG A 181 34.61 13.18 -14.83
N LYS A 182 35.76 13.22 -14.25
CA LYS A 182 36.96 13.78 -14.94
C LYS A 182 37.42 12.79 -16.02
N ILE A 183 37.43 13.25 -17.26
CA ILE A 183 37.86 12.44 -18.41
C ILE A 183 39.33 12.68 -18.71
N ASN A 184 39.79 13.91 -18.47
CA ASN A 184 41.20 14.29 -18.72
C ASN A 184 42.07 13.81 -17.54
N GLN A 185 43.27 13.30 -17.85
CA GLN A 185 44.27 12.87 -16.87
C GLN A 185 44.96 14.01 -16.10
N SER A 186 44.49 15.26 -16.23
CA SER A 186 45.06 16.41 -15.50
C SER A 186 44.83 16.24 -13.98
N LYS A 187 45.76 16.72 -13.15
CA LYS A 187 45.64 16.72 -11.69
C LYS A 187 44.34 17.39 -11.27
N LYS A 188 43.61 16.77 -10.31
CA LYS A 188 42.37 17.35 -9.75
C LYS A 188 42.72 18.61 -8.98
N LYS A 189 42.00 19.68 -9.23
CA LYS A 189 42.11 20.96 -8.51
C LYS A 189 40.96 21.08 -7.53
N PHE A 190 41.15 21.78 -6.42
CA PHE A 190 40.12 21.91 -5.38
C PHE A 190 38.83 22.56 -5.87
N TYR A 191 38.91 23.44 -6.90
CA TYR A 191 37.75 24.14 -7.48
C TYR A 191 37.12 23.40 -8.67
N ASP A 192 37.56 22.19 -8.98
CA ASP A 192 37.00 21.42 -10.09
C ASP A 192 35.55 21.02 -9.78
N ILE A 193 34.64 21.17 -10.78
CA ILE A 193 33.22 20.79 -10.64
C ILE A 193 33.03 19.29 -10.39
N GLU A 194 34.03 18.49 -10.75
CA GLU A 194 34.05 17.05 -10.49
C GLU A 194 34.16 16.68 -9.00
N ASN A 195 34.43 17.65 -8.13
CA ASN A 195 34.45 17.49 -6.68
C ASN A 195 33.06 17.64 -6.06
N PHE A 196 32.07 18.06 -6.82
CA PHE A 196 30.70 18.26 -6.39
C PHE A 196 29.83 17.10 -6.80
N ASN A 197 28.96 16.69 -5.89
CA ASN A 197 27.90 15.73 -6.12
C ASN A 197 26.60 16.33 -5.60
N PHE A 198 25.55 16.31 -6.41
CA PHE A 198 24.25 16.85 -6.07
C PHE A 198 23.19 15.77 -6.10
N SER A 199 22.30 15.79 -5.12
CA SER A 199 21.18 14.88 -5.03
C SER A 199 19.89 15.63 -4.72
N TYR A 200 18.84 15.24 -5.40
CA TYR A 200 17.49 15.77 -5.21
C TYR A 200 16.51 14.63 -5.13
N ALA A 201 15.58 14.68 -4.19
CA ALA A 201 14.49 13.71 -4.06
C ALA A 201 13.19 14.43 -3.70
N TYR A 202 12.13 14.06 -4.42
CA TYR A 202 10.75 14.45 -4.17
C TYR A 202 9.91 13.21 -3.92
N ASN A 203 9.19 13.18 -2.81
CA ASN A 203 8.26 12.12 -2.49
C ASN A 203 6.89 12.73 -2.18
N GLU A 204 5.84 12.15 -2.73
CA GLU A 204 4.45 12.50 -2.48
C GLU A 204 3.67 11.24 -2.15
N THR A 205 2.91 11.28 -1.08
CA THR A 205 2.03 10.19 -0.65
C THR A 205 0.65 10.74 -0.41
N ASP A 206 -0.34 10.18 -1.10
CA ASP A 206 -1.76 10.46 -0.94
C ASP A 206 -2.42 9.26 -0.29
N TYR A 207 -3.18 9.49 0.76
CA TYR A 207 -3.95 8.45 1.44
C TYR A 207 -5.38 8.93 1.67
N VAL A 208 -6.34 8.06 1.34
CA VAL A 208 -7.78 8.29 1.50
C VAL A 208 -8.38 6.99 2.04
N ASP A 209 -9.26 7.08 3.02
CA ASP A 209 -10.08 5.99 3.54
C ASP A 209 -11.47 6.52 3.93
N PHE A 210 -12.32 5.67 4.52
CA PHE A 210 -13.69 6.03 4.89
C PHE A 210 -13.78 7.08 6.02
N GLU A 211 -12.70 7.27 6.80
CA GLU A 211 -12.61 8.28 7.85
C GLU A 211 -11.82 9.51 7.40
N THR A 212 -10.95 9.36 6.40
CA THR A 212 -9.99 10.37 5.96
C THR A 212 -10.26 10.75 4.51
N ASP A 213 -10.89 11.88 4.29
CA ASP A 213 -11.16 12.40 2.94
C ASP A 213 -9.88 12.79 2.20
N PHE A 214 -8.87 13.25 2.96
CA PHE A 214 -7.65 13.78 2.37
C PHE A 214 -6.47 13.72 3.34
N ASN A 215 -5.42 13.02 2.95
CA ASN A 215 -4.12 13.06 3.63
C ASN A 215 -3.01 13.04 2.58
N ASN A 216 -2.47 14.22 2.27
CA ASN A 216 -1.37 14.38 1.31
C ASN A 216 -0.10 14.79 2.06
N LYS A 217 0.96 14.01 1.87
CA LYS A 217 2.28 14.29 2.44
C LYS A 217 3.29 14.47 1.32
N LYS A 218 3.91 15.65 1.26
CA LYS A 218 4.98 15.98 0.32
C LYS A 218 6.30 16.16 1.06
N MET A 219 7.34 15.56 0.53
CA MET A 219 8.68 15.67 1.10
C MET A 219 9.69 15.98 -0.01
N VAL A 220 10.44 17.04 0.17
CA VAL A 220 11.54 17.43 -0.70
C VAL A 220 12.84 17.33 0.07
N ARG A 221 13.84 16.74 -0.52
CA ARG A 221 15.22 16.69 -0.01
C ARG A 221 16.18 17.09 -1.09
N ALA A 222 17.08 17.99 -0.76
CA ALA A 222 18.19 18.36 -1.62
C ALA A 222 19.49 18.29 -0.81
N ASN A 223 20.52 17.70 -1.38
CA ASN A 223 21.82 17.54 -0.75
C ASN A 223 22.92 17.84 -1.77
N GLY A 224 23.91 18.61 -1.35
CA GLY A 224 25.13 18.85 -2.10
C GLY A 224 26.32 18.40 -1.28
N THR A 225 27.18 17.58 -1.85
CA THR A 225 28.44 17.15 -1.21
C THR A 225 29.62 17.62 -2.05
N TYR A 226 30.62 18.11 -1.35
CA TYR A 226 31.92 18.44 -1.93
C TYR A 226 32.97 17.51 -1.34
N SER A 227 33.79 16.90 -2.20
CA SER A 227 34.87 16.04 -1.77
C SER A 227 36.15 16.30 -2.58
N TYR A 228 37.21 16.64 -1.89
CA TYR A 228 38.53 16.82 -2.50
C TYR A 228 39.58 16.05 -1.71
N ASN A 229 40.31 15.18 -2.38
CA ASN A 229 41.42 14.44 -1.77
C ASN A 229 42.73 15.17 -2.04
N PHE A 230 43.37 15.64 -1.00
CA PHE A 230 44.72 16.20 -1.09
C PHE A 230 45.71 15.05 -1.31
N ASN A 231 46.29 14.98 -2.51
CA ASN A 231 47.47 14.15 -2.73
C ASN A 231 48.67 14.87 -2.11
N SER A 232 48.94 14.65 -0.85
CA SER A 232 50.17 15.08 -0.24
C SER A 232 51.31 14.14 -0.70
N GLU A 233 52.10 14.55 -1.65
CA GLU A 233 53.41 13.88 -1.85
C GLU A 233 54.19 14.09 -0.55
N PRO A 234 54.76 13.03 0.03
CA PRO A 234 55.55 13.19 1.25
C PRO A 234 56.73 14.10 0.97
N ILE A 235 56.78 15.25 1.64
CA ILE A 235 57.90 16.20 1.53
C ILE A 235 59.04 15.58 2.33
N PHE A 236 59.95 14.94 1.66
CA PHE A 236 61.21 14.46 2.29
C PHE A 236 62.15 15.64 2.48
N ILE A 237 62.00 16.39 3.57
CA ILE A 237 62.78 17.57 3.92
C ILE A 237 64.31 17.25 3.96
N PHE A 238 64.68 15.99 4.24
CA PHE A 238 66.07 15.52 4.38
C PHE A 238 66.62 14.76 3.16
N LYS A 239 65.85 14.62 2.06
CA LYS A 239 66.31 13.89 0.86
C LYS A 239 67.59 14.49 0.25
N LYS A 240 67.75 15.80 0.39
CA LYS A 240 68.90 16.55 -0.12
C LYS A 240 70.16 16.42 0.77
N LEU A 241 69.98 16.13 2.06
CA LEU A 241 71.08 15.89 3.02
C LEU A 241 71.65 14.47 2.92
N LEU A 242 70.82 13.49 2.61
CA LEU A 242 71.24 12.09 2.45
C LEU A 242 71.87 11.78 1.08
N SER A 243 71.65 12.63 0.06
CA SER A 243 72.16 12.45 -1.30
C SER A 243 73.62 12.98 -1.47
N ASN A 244 74.14 13.73 -0.53
CA ASN A 244 75.49 14.29 -0.57
C ASN A 244 76.51 13.55 0.32
N SER A 245 76.17 12.35 0.81
CA SER A 245 77.08 11.53 1.62
C SER A 245 77.48 10.27 0.85
N ASN A 246 78.12 10.45 -0.32
CA ASN A 246 78.99 9.45 -0.97
C ASN A 246 80.08 10.17 -1.72
#